data_20c00d07b041e7617b1e51cdb4db6d19
#
_entry.id   20c00d07b041e7617b1e51cdb4db6d19
#
_cell.length_a   1.000
_cell.length_b   1.000
_cell.length_c   1.000
_cell.angle_alpha   90.00
_cell.angle_beta   90.00
_cell.angle_gamma   90.00
#
_symmetry.space_group_name_H-M   'P 1'
#
loop_
_entity.id
_entity.type
_entity.pdbx_description
1 polymer ?
#
loop_
_entity_poly.entity_id
_entity_poly.type
_entity_poly.pdbx_seq_one_letter_code
_entity_poly.pdbx_strand_id
1 'polypeptide(L)'
;MKTIGVLTSGGDAPGMNAAIRSIVRAAAYMGMTVKGIKRGYNGLIENNIVDLDIRSVSDIIQRGGTVLYTARCLRFTTEEGMQEAIKNCKVNGIEGLIVIGGDGSFRGARDLSLRGIPCIGIPGTIDNDIPSTEYTIGFDTTMNTVIEMVDKLRDTACSHERCSVVEVMGHGAGDIALQSGLAVGATAIIVPEISFDLQNVIDKILETQKNGRNHFIIVVSEGLCDATQLAKLLQESTGIETRATILGHIQRGGNPTLRDRVVASKMGYAAVELLNKGVGNRVVGLKDNIIVDYDIFEALNMVKSFDQETYSLANIISI
;
A
#
# COMPACT_ATOMS: atom_id res chain seq x y z
N MET A 1 23.73 12.22 12.54
CA MET A 1 23.30 11.20 13.53
C MET A 1 24.24 10.01 13.47
N LYS A 2 24.45 9.31 14.59
CA LYS A 2 25.31 8.10 14.63
C LYS A 2 24.49 6.81 14.58
N THR A 3 23.32 6.80 15.20
CA THR A 3 22.45 5.63 15.27
C THR A 3 21.02 6.00 14.90
N ILE A 4 20.45 5.26 13.95
CA ILE A 4 19.06 5.44 13.52
C ILE A 4 18.27 4.14 13.76
N GLY A 5 16.98 4.31 14.02
CA GLY A 5 16.04 3.19 14.10
C GLY A 5 15.27 3.02 12.79
N VAL A 6 14.84 1.79 12.47
CA VAL A 6 13.90 1.50 11.40
C VAL A 6 12.82 0.54 11.89
N LEU A 7 11.57 0.84 11.54
CA LEU A 7 10.43 -0.04 11.79
C LEU A 7 9.48 -0.08 10.60
N THR A 8 8.71 -1.16 10.54
CA THR A 8 7.54 -1.30 9.66
C THR A 8 6.28 -1.32 10.51
N SER A 9 5.24 -0.57 10.13
CA SER A 9 4.03 -0.40 10.92
C SER A 9 2.78 -0.42 10.03
N GLY A 10 1.69 -0.92 10.56
CA GLY A 10 0.44 -1.07 9.82
C GLY A 10 0.35 -2.40 9.07
N GLY A 11 -0.25 -2.40 7.87
CA GLY A 11 -0.26 -3.55 6.97
C GLY A 11 1.11 -3.77 6.32
N ASP A 12 1.45 -5.02 6.04
CA ASP A 12 2.63 -5.33 5.24
C ASP A 12 2.38 -5.05 3.76
N ALA A 13 3.46 -4.74 3.05
CA ALA A 13 3.43 -4.47 1.62
C ALA A 13 4.70 -5.03 0.95
N PRO A 14 4.57 -5.67 -0.24
CA PRO A 14 5.72 -6.14 -0.98
C PRO A 14 6.66 -4.99 -1.33
N GLY A 15 7.95 -5.11 -0.97
CA GLY A 15 8.93 -4.03 -1.15
C GLY A 15 9.40 -3.40 0.17
N MET A 16 8.72 -3.61 1.29
CA MET A 16 9.20 -3.15 2.60
C MET A 16 10.61 -3.66 2.91
N ASN A 17 10.92 -4.91 2.56
CA ASN A 17 12.25 -5.49 2.73
C ASN A 17 13.30 -4.79 1.85
N ALA A 18 12.94 -4.37 0.65
CA ALA A 18 13.84 -3.61 -0.22
C ALA A 18 14.16 -2.23 0.38
N ALA A 19 13.17 -1.56 1.00
CA ALA A 19 13.38 -0.31 1.73
C ALA A 19 14.29 -0.52 2.95
N ILE A 20 14.02 -1.52 3.79
CA ILE A 20 14.87 -1.86 4.95
C ILE A 20 16.31 -2.11 4.51
N ARG A 21 16.50 -2.91 3.45
CA ARG A 21 17.82 -3.19 2.90
C ARG A 21 18.54 -1.92 2.47
N SER A 22 17.85 -1.04 1.77
CA SER A 22 18.41 0.23 1.31
C SER A 22 18.82 1.11 2.48
N ILE A 23 17.96 1.23 3.51
CA ILE A 23 18.23 1.99 4.72
C ILE A 23 19.52 1.49 5.41
N VAL A 24 19.61 0.19 5.66
CA VAL A 24 20.77 -0.38 6.37
C VAL A 24 22.06 -0.18 5.58
N ARG A 25 22.04 -0.40 4.27
CA ARG A 25 23.23 -0.25 3.42
C ARG A 25 23.64 1.21 3.23
N ALA A 26 22.66 2.12 3.05
CA ALA A 26 22.94 3.55 2.96
C ALA A 26 23.49 4.10 4.28
N ALA A 27 22.92 3.71 5.41
CA ALA A 27 23.41 4.08 6.74
C ALA A 27 24.85 3.60 6.96
N ALA A 28 25.15 2.34 6.64
CA ALA A 28 26.51 1.80 6.74
C ALA A 28 27.51 2.57 5.85
N TYR A 29 27.13 2.92 4.62
CA TYR A 29 27.94 3.74 3.73
C TYR A 29 28.21 5.14 4.29
N MET A 30 27.25 5.72 5.02
CA MET A 30 27.38 7.05 5.65
C MET A 30 27.98 6.98 7.08
N GLY A 31 28.44 5.80 7.52
CA GLY A 31 29.07 5.62 8.84
C GLY A 31 28.10 5.61 10.02
N MET A 32 26.81 5.35 9.76
CA MET A 32 25.78 5.22 10.78
C MET A 32 25.48 3.76 11.11
N THR A 33 25.03 3.50 12.33
CA THR A 33 24.49 2.20 12.79
C THR A 33 22.98 2.18 12.70
N VAL A 34 22.39 0.99 12.47
CA VAL A 34 20.94 0.83 12.34
C VAL A 34 20.41 -0.14 13.39
N LYS A 35 19.37 0.27 14.09
CA LYS A 35 18.57 -0.54 15.02
C LYS A 35 17.26 -0.91 14.32
N GLY A 36 17.01 -2.20 14.13
CA GLY A 36 15.73 -2.71 13.64
C GLY A 36 14.75 -2.91 14.78
N ILE A 37 13.59 -2.30 14.69
CA ILE A 37 12.53 -2.43 15.70
C ILE A 37 11.51 -3.42 15.16
N LYS A 38 11.38 -4.57 15.82
CA LYS A 38 10.43 -5.61 15.41
C LYS A 38 9.01 -5.27 15.84
N ARG A 39 8.01 -5.64 15.02
CA ARG A 39 6.58 -5.42 15.28
C ARG A 39 6.19 -3.93 15.41
N GLY A 40 6.86 -3.06 14.68
CA GLY A 40 6.53 -1.65 14.60
C GLY A 40 6.56 -0.93 15.95
N TYR A 41 5.59 -0.07 16.18
CA TYR A 41 5.50 0.69 17.42
C TYR A 41 5.30 -0.17 18.68
N ASN A 42 4.68 -1.34 18.52
CA ASN A 42 4.55 -2.27 19.65
C ASN A 42 5.94 -2.71 20.16
N GLY A 43 6.81 -3.11 19.25
CA GLY A 43 8.18 -3.49 19.60
C GLY A 43 9.02 -2.33 20.09
N LEU A 44 8.74 -1.10 19.67
CA LEU A 44 9.41 0.09 20.22
C LEU A 44 9.05 0.30 21.70
N ILE A 45 7.77 0.10 22.08
CA ILE A 45 7.30 0.12 23.47
C ILE A 45 7.91 -1.03 24.28
N GLU A 46 7.94 -2.24 23.71
CA GLU A 46 8.43 -3.45 24.38
C GLU A 46 9.95 -3.60 24.40
N ASN A 47 10.68 -2.64 23.81
CA ASN A 47 12.12 -2.67 23.62
C ASN A 47 12.60 -3.89 22.81
N ASN A 48 11.80 -4.34 21.83
CA ASN A 48 12.15 -5.45 20.94
C ASN A 48 12.99 -4.92 19.76
N ILE A 49 14.23 -4.58 20.05
CA ILE A 49 15.16 -3.89 19.17
C ILE A 49 16.39 -4.79 18.91
N VAL A 50 16.82 -4.87 17.65
CA VAL A 50 17.97 -5.67 17.21
C VAL A 50 18.93 -4.82 16.41
N ASP A 51 20.22 -5.16 16.43
CA ASP A 51 21.21 -4.55 15.56
C ASP A 51 21.03 -5.07 14.12
N LEU A 52 21.09 -4.15 13.14
CA LEU A 52 21.08 -4.48 11.74
C LEU A 52 22.39 -4.05 11.09
N ASP A 53 23.08 -5.03 10.51
CA ASP A 53 24.28 -4.84 9.70
C ASP A 53 24.00 -5.16 8.21
N ILE A 54 24.98 -5.01 7.36
CA ILE A 54 24.87 -5.31 5.92
C ILE A 54 24.57 -6.78 5.63
N ARG A 55 24.90 -7.71 6.54
CA ARG A 55 24.62 -9.15 6.42
C ARG A 55 23.19 -9.47 6.83
N SER A 56 22.68 -8.78 7.84
CA SER A 56 21.28 -8.92 8.33
C SER A 56 20.25 -8.67 7.24
N VAL A 57 20.61 -7.91 6.20
CA VAL A 57 19.74 -7.54 5.07
C VAL A 57 20.16 -8.18 3.74
N SER A 58 20.99 -9.23 3.80
CA SER A 58 21.31 -10.04 2.63
C SER A 58 20.10 -10.85 2.19
N ASP A 59 19.92 -10.98 0.86
CA ASP A 59 18.91 -11.83 0.22
C ASP A 59 17.45 -11.58 0.66
N ILE A 60 17.13 -10.30 1.02
CA ILE A 60 15.77 -9.91 1.38
C ILE A 60 15.09 -8.99 0.34
N ILE A 61 15.82 -8.44 -0.63
CA ILE A 61 15.28 -7.48 -1.60
C ILE A 61 14.13 -8.06 -2.43
N GLN A 62 14.18 -9.36 -2.72
CA GLN A 62 13.19 -10.07 -3.51
C GLN A 62 12.05 -10.64 -2.66
N ARG A 63 12.13 -10.59 -1.34
CA ARG A 63 11.16 -11.23 -0.44
C ARG A 63 10.00 -10.30 -0.14
N GLY A 64 8.77 -10.81 -0.26
CA GLY A 64 7.57 -10.16 0.25
C GLY A 64 7.50 -10.09 1.77
N GLY A 65 6.47 -9.44 2.28
CA GLY A 65 6.32 -9.18 3.71
C GLY A 65 7.40 -8.27 4.27
N THR A 66 7.67 -8.37 5.56
CA THR A 66 8.71 -7.59 6.25
C THR A 66 9.49 -8.43 7.26
N VAL A 67 10.83 -8.38 7.21
CA VAL A 67 11.72 -9.10 8.14
C VAL A 67 11.67 -8.53 9.56
N LEU A 68 11.16 -7.31 9.72
CA LEU A 68 10.97 -6.66 11.02
C LEU A 68 9.61 -6.99 11.65
N TYR A 69 8.77 -7.74 10.94
CA TYR A 69 7.37 -7.95 11.32
C TYR A 69 6.61 -6.62 11.47
N THR A 70 5.30 -6.68 11.50
CA THR A 70 4.44 -5.52 11.70
C THR A 70 3.32 -5.84 12.67
N ALA A 71 2.83 -4.83 13.37
CA ALA A 71 1.66 -4.96 14.24
C ALA A 71 0.92 -3.62 14.33
N ARG A 72 -0.40 -3.69 14.53
CA ARG A 72 -1.18 -2.55 14.99
C ARG A 72 -0.92 -2.36 16.48
N CYS A 73 -0.72 -1.12 16.93
CA CYS A 73 -0.40 -0.81 18.32
C CYS A 73 -1.28 0.33 18.85
N LEU A 74 -2.44 -0.01 19.42
CA LEU A 74 -3.32 0.97 20.05
C LEU A 74 -2.66 1.62 21.27
N ARG A 75 -1.81 0.89 21.99
CA ARG A 75 -1.08 1.40 23.16
C ARG A 75 -0.18 2.59 22.80
N PHE A 76 0.30 2.67 21.55
CA PHE A 76 1.13 3.78 21.08
C PHE A 76 0.36 5.10 20.96
N THR A 77 -0.98 5.09 20.94
CA THR A 77 -1.81 6.31 20.93
C THR A 77 -1.97 6.92 22.32
N THR A 78 -1.51 6.25 23.38
CA THR A 78 -1.53 6.75 24.76
C THR A 78 -0.24 7.47 25.09
N GLU A 79 -0.30 8.47 25.99
CA GLU A 79 0.90 9.20 26.44
C GLU A 79 1.90 8.27 27.13
N GLU A 80 1.42 7.30 27.92
CA GLU A 80 2.27 6.31 28.60
C GLU A 80 3.06 5.48 27.57
N GLY A 81 2.39 4.91 26.55
CA GLY A 81 3.06 4.13 25.51
C GLY A 81 4.04 4.97 24.71
N MET A 82 3.72 6.25 24.46
CA MET A 82 4.62 7.19 23.78
C MET A 82 5.87 7.47 24.59
N GLN A 83 5.74 7.69 25.91
CA GLN A 83 6.88 7.93 26.79
C GLN A 83 7.78 6.69 26.93
N GLU A 84 7.20 5.49 26.97
CA GLU A 84 7.99 4.24 26.95
C GLU A 84 8.77 4.10 25.64
N ALA A 85 8.15 4.38 24.51
CA ALA A 85 8.80 4.35 23.21
C ALA A 85 10.00 5.33 23.14
N ILE A 86 9.80 6.57 23.60
CA ILE A 86 10.87 7.59 23.67
C ILE A 86 12.00 7.16 24.59
N LYS A 87 11.67 6.61 25.76
CA LYS A 87 12.66 6.05 26.69
C LYS A 87 13.50 4.97 26.02
N ASN A 88 12.86 4.06 25.30
CA ASN A 88 13.54 2.97 24.61
C ASN A 88 14.41 3.46 23.45
N CYS A 89 14.00 4.52 22.72
CA CYS A 89 14.86 5.20 21.76
C CYS A 89 16.16 5.69 22.44
N LYS A 90 16.03 6.38 23.58
CA LYS A 90 17.17 6.92 24.34
C LYS A 90 18.10 5.83 24.87
N VAL A 91 17.53 4.77 25.46
CA VAL A 91 18.30 3.63 26.00
C VAL A 91 19.11 2.93 24.91
N ASN A 92 18.57 2.83 23.69
CA ASN A 92 19.24 2.20 22.55
C ASN A 92 20.08 3.18 21.72
N GLY A 93 20.20 4.44 22.15
CA GLY A 93 20.97 5.48 21.46
C GLY A 93 20.40 5.87 20.09
N ILE A 94 19.11 5.64 19.85
CA ILE A 94 18.43 6.00 18.60
C ILE A 94 18.23 7.51 18.55
N GLU A 95 18.88 8.17 17.61
CA GLU A 95 18.86 9.62 17.42
C GLU A 95 17.83 10.08 16.37
N GLY A 96 17.35 9.17 15.52
CA GLY A 96 16.33 9.40 14.53
C GLY A 96 15.67 8.09 14.11
N LEU A 97 14.45 8.15 13.57
CA LEU A 97 13.65 6.98 13.26
C LEU A 97 13.12 7.02 11.83
N ILE A 98 13.26 5.93 11.11
CA ILE A 98 12.61 5.74 9.80
C ILE A 98 11.41 4.81 9.99
N VAL A 99 10.24 5.28 9.57
CA VAL A 99 8.96 4.59 9.72
C VAL A 99 8.43 4.24 8.33
N ILE A 100 8.36 2.94 8.02
CA ILE A 100 7.80 2.43 6.78
C ILE A 100 6.36 1.99 7.04
N GLY A 101 5.37 2.61 6.37
CA GLY A 101 3.96 2.28 6.56
C GLY A 101 3.01 3.27 5.91
N GLY A 102 1.74 3.23 6.28
CA GLY A 102 0.68 4.11 5.79
C GLY A 102 0.40 5.32 6.69
N ASP A 103 -0.74 5.97 6.48
CA ASP A 103 -1.18 7.20 7.16
C ASP A 103 -1.12 7.09 8.69
N GLY A 104 -1.68 6.02 9.28
CA GLY A 104 -1.63 5.83 10.72
C GLY A 104 -0.21 5.73 11.28
N SER A 105 0.73 5.17 10.52
CA SER A 105 2.15 5.09 10.90
C SER A 105 2.82 6.46 10.86
N PHE A 106 2.44 7.32 9.91
CA PHE A 106 2.96 8.69 9.83
C PHE A 106 2.41 9.58 10.95
N ARG A 107 1.16 9.38 11.39
CA ARG A 107 0.63 10.07 12.59
C ARG A 107 1.46 9.71 13.82
N GLY A 108 1.83 8.44 14.00
CA GLY A 108 2.73 8.03 15.07
C GLY A 108 4.14 8.63 14.94
N ALA A 109 4.69 8.69 13.72
CA ALA A 109 5.97 9.35 13.46
C ALA A 109 5.93 10.85 13.78
N ARG A 110 4.85 11.54 13.39
CA ARG A 110 4.59 12.95 13.76
C ARG A 110 4.61 13.15 15.28
N ASP A 111 3.91 12.29 16.01
CA ASP A 111 3.76 12.41 17.45
C ASP A 111 5.09 12.17 18.19
N LEU A 112 5.96 11.29 17.68
CA LEU A 112 7.36 11.15 18.13
C LEU A 112 8.20 12.39 17.81
N SER A 113 8.01 12.93 16.60
CA SER A 113 8.72 14.12 16.13
C SER A 113 8.46 15.33 17.04
N LEU A 114 7.19 15.52 17.43
CA LEU A 114 6.80 16.57 18.40
C LEU A 114 7.46 16.41 19.77
N ARG A 115 7.91 15.18 20.10
CA ARG A 115 8.56 14.86 21.37
C ARG A 115 10.09 14.72 21.26
N GLY A 116 10.65 15.21 20.16
CA GLY A 116 12.09 15.35 19.97
C GLY A 116 12.80 14.12 19.38
N ILE A 117 12.09 13.16 18.83
CA ILE A 117 12.67 12.06 18.04
C ILE A 117 12.44 12.36 16.55
N PRO A 118 13.46 12.84 15.79
CA PRO A 118 13.32 13.12 14.36
C PRO A 118 12.88 11.88 13.59
N CYS A 119 11.79 11.96 12.84
CA CYS A 119 11.24 10.85 12.09
C CYS A 119 11.22 11.13 10.58
N ILE A 120 11.43 10.08 9.77
CA ILE A 120 11.19 10.10 8.33
C ILE A 120 10.18 9.00 7.99
N GLY A 121 9.06 9.36 7.37
CA GLY A 121 8.07 8.43 6.85
C GLY A 121 8.42 7.94 5.43
N ILE A 122 8.26 6.64 5.19
CA ILE A 122 8.35 6.03 3.86
C ILE A 122 6.99 5.37 3.56
N PRO A 123 6.29 5.74 2.47
CA PRO A 123 4.97 5.22 2.15
C PRO A 123 5.05 3.74 1.71
N GLY A 124 4.70 2.85 2.62
CA GLY A 124 4.65 1.40 2.43
C GLY A 124 3.23 0.90 2.72
N THR A 125 2.39 0.87 1.70
CA THR A 125 1.02 0.35 1.71
C THR A 125 0.65 -0.05 0.28
N ILE A 126 -0.18 -1.08 0.14
CA ILE A 126 -0.69 -1.51 -1.16
C ILE A 126 -1.82 -0.61 -1.67
N ASP A 127 -2.46 0.15 -0.81
CA ASP A 127 -3.71 0.87 -1.07
C ASP A 127 -3.52 2.14 -1.92
N ASN A 128 -2.27 2.62 -2.04
CA ASN A 128 -1.90 3.87 -2.71
C ASN A 128 -2.70 5.09 -2.24
N ASP A 129 -3.10 5.10 -0.97
CA ASP A 129 -3.98 6.08 -0.34
C ASP A 129 -3.24 7.26 0.34
N ILE A 130 -1.92 7.37 0.16
CA ILE A 130 -1.09 8.43 0.77
C ILE A 130 -1.02 9.65 -0.16
N PRO A 131 -1.57 10.82 0.23
CA PRO A 131 -1.68 11.97 -0.66
C PRO A 131 -0.35 12.62 -1.05
N SER A 132 0.68 12.49 -0.22
CA SER A 132 1.99 13.10 -0.44
C SER A 132 2.88 12.35 -1.45
N THR A 133 2.35 11.30 -2.07
CA THR A 133 3.06 10.52 -3.08
C THR A 133 2.13 10.03 -4.18
N GLU A 134 2.61 9.96 -5.41
CA GLU A 134 1.89 9.33 -6.52
C GLU A 134 1.94 7.80 -6.44
N TYR A 135 2.87 7.26 -5.65
CA TYR A 135 3.13 5.83 -5.62
C TYR A 135 3.55 5.38 -4.22
N THR A 136 2.89 4.34 -3.72
CA THR A 136 3.26 3.68 -2.46
C THR A 136 3.92 2.32 -2.72
N ILE A 137 4.89 1.96 -1.89
CA ILE A 137 5.60 0.68 -1.98
C ILE A 137 4.62 -0.47 -1.76
N GLY A 138 4.53 -1.37 -2.72
CA GLY A 138 3.65 -2.54 -2.72
C GLY A 138 2.45 -2.43 -3.67
N PHE A 139 2.14 -1.24 -4.14
CA PHE A 139 1.00 -1.00 -5.02
C PHE A 139 1.13 -1.73 -6.38
N ASP A 140 2.28 -1.62 -7.05
CA ASP A 140 2.49 -2.29 -8.34
C ASP A 140 2.45 -3.81 -8.24
N THR A 141 3.02 -4.38 -7.20
CA THR A 141 2.96 -5.83 -6.94
C THR A 141 1.53 -6.29 -6.72
N THR A 142 0.74 -5.51 -5.98
CA THR A 142 -0.68 -5.80 -5.74
C THR A 142 -1.48 -5.76 -7.04
N MET A 143 -1.28 -4.77 -7.88
CA MET A 143 -1.96 -4.70 -9.18
C MET A 143 -1.62 -5.89 -10.07
N ASN A 144 -0.34 -6.29 -10.13
CA ASN A 144 0.07 -7.48 -10.89
C ASN A 144 -0.56 -8.76 -10.33
N THR A 145 -0.71 -8.88 -9.01
CA THR A 145 -1.43 -10.00 -8.39
C THR A 145 -2.90 -10.01 -8.79
N VAL A 146 -3.57 -8.85 -8.78
CA VAL A 146 -4.97 -8.74 -9.22
C VAL A 146 -5.12 -9.15 -10.69
N ILE A 147 -4.25 -8.62 -11.57
CA ILE A 147 -4.25 -8.96 -13.00
C ILE A 147 -4.11 -10.47 -13.19
N GLU A 148 -3.13 -11.10 -12.54
CA GLU A 148 -2.92 -12.56 -12.64
C GLU A 148 -4.15 -13.35 -12.19
N MET A 149 -4.81 -12.94 -11.12
CA MET A 149 -6.01 -13.63 -10.63
C MET A 149 -7.22 -13.41 -11.56
N VAL A 150 -7.39 -12.20 -12.07
CA VAL A 150 -8.50 -11.88 -13.01
C VAL A 150 -8.31 -12.61 -14.33
N ASP A 151 -7.11 -12.75 -14.84
CA ASP A 151 -6.85 -13.50 -16.09
C ASP A 151 -7.23 -14.98 -15.92
N LYS A 152 -6.91 -15.61 -14.78
CA LYS A 152 -7.36 -16.97 -14.46
C LYS A 152 -8.89 -17.08 -14.35
N LEU A 153 -9.54 -16.07 -13.76
CA LEU A 153 -11.01 -16.01 -13.69
C LEU A 153 -11.64 -15.79 -15.07
N ARG A 154 -10.98 -15.04 -15.94
CA ARG A 154 -11.42 -14.81 -17.31
C ARG A 154 -11.50 -16.10 -18.12
N ASP A 155 -10.48 -16.96 -18.02
CA ASP A 155 -10.45 -18.25 -18.73
C ASP A 155 -11.69 -19.09 -18.42
N THR A 156 -12.06 -19.18 -17.14
CA THR A 156 -13.26 -19.93 -16.76
C THR A 156 -14.55 -19.16 -17.05
N ALA A 157 -14.57 -17.83 -16.94
CA ALA A 157 -15.73 -17.01 -17.30
C ALA A 157 -16.05 -17.10 -18.80
N CYS A 158 -15.04 -17.09 -19.66
CA CYS A 158 -15.20 -17.32 -21.11
C CYS A 158 -15.76 -18.70 -21.40
N SER A 159 -15.22 -19.75 -20.77
CA SER A 159 -15.63 -21.14 -21.02
C SER A 159 -17.08 -21.43 -20.62
N HIS A 160 -17.62 -20.68 -19.68
CA HIS A 160 -18.96 -20.89 -19.13
C HIS A 160 -19.93 -19.76 -19.44
N GLU A 161 -19.53 -18.74 -20.23
CA GLU A 161 -20.35 -17.57 -20.56
C GLU A 161 -20.90 -16.84 -19.32
N ARG A 162 -20.00 -16.57 -18.34
CA ARG A 162 -20.35 -16.05 -17.00
C ARG A 162 -19.92 -14.60 -16.80
N CYS A 163 -20.50 -14.01 -15.76
CA CYS A 163 -20.00 -12.77 -15.17
C CYS A 163 -19.19 -13.08 -13.90
N SER A 164 -18.04 -12.46 -13.75
CA SER A 164 -17.21 -12.52 -12.54
C SER A 164 -17.17 -11.16 -11.87
N VAL A 165 -17.61 -11.09 -10.60
CA VAL A 165 -17.44 -9.93 -9.73
C VAL A 165 -16.20 -10.18 -8.88
N VAL A 166 -15.18 -9.34 -9.03
CA VAL A 166 -13.90 -9.49 -8.34
C VAL A 166 -13.74 -8.33 -7.35
N GLU A 167 -13.75 -8.66 -6.06
CA GLU A 167 -13.51 -7.69 -4.99
C GLU A 167 -12.01 -7.56 -4.73
N VAL A 168 -11.53 -6.32 -4.75
CA VAL A 168 -10.14 -5.96 -4.47
C VAL A 168 -10.03 -5.05 -3.24
N MET A 169 -8.87 -5.07 -2.60
CA MET A 169 -8.55 -4.19 -1.47
C MET A 169 -8.44 -2.73 -1.93
N GLY A 170 -8.17 -1.79 -1.02
CA GLY A 170 -8.02 -0.36 -1.32
C GLY A 170 -8.25 0.53 -0.11
N HIS A 171 -8.76 0.01 1.01
CA HIS A 171 -8.93 0.75 2.26
C HIS A 171 -9.67 2.10 2.11
N GLY A 172 -10.70 2.15 1.25
CA GLY A 172 -11.45 3.38 0.99
C GLY A 172 -10.91 4.24 -0.16
N ALA A 173 -9.88 3.77 -0.86
CA ALA A 173 -9.41 4.33 -2.12
C ALA A 173 -9.68 3.35 -3.27
N GLY A 174 -10.06 3.88 -4.43
CA GLY A 174 -10.37 3.10 -5.62
C GLY A 174 -9.18 2.82 -6.54
N ASP A 175 -7.97 3.20 -6.17
CA ASP A 175 -6.78 3.12 -7.04
C ASP A 175 -6.49 1.70 -7.54
N ILE A 176 -6.54 0.68 -6.65
CA ILE A 176 -6.32 -0.73 -7.04
C ILE A 176 -7.41 -1.16 -8.03
N ALA A 177 -8.68 -0.89 -7.71
CA ALA A 177 -9.80 -1.27 -8.57
C ALA A 177 -9.73 -0.57 -9.93
N LEU A 178 -9.42 0.73 -9.95
CA LEU A 178 -9.35 1.52 -11.17
C LEU A 178 -8.23 1.04 -12.10
N GLN A 179 -7.00 0.99 -11.59
CA GLN A 179 -5.84 0.66 -12.41
C GLN A 179 -5.86 -0.82 -12.88
N SER A 180 -6.18 -1.74 -11.97
CA SER A 180 -6.30 -3.15 -12.34
C SER A 180 -7.51 -3.42 -13.23
N GLY A 181 -8.64 -2.78 -12.95
CA GLY A 181 -9.85 -2.89 -13.75
C GLY A 181 -9.67 -2.41 -15.20
N LEU A 182 -8.97 -1.27 -15.37
CA LEU A 182 -8.57 -0.78 -16.69
C LEU A 182 -7.64 -1.79 -17.39
N ALA A 183 -6.60 -2.25 -16.67
CA ALA A 183 -5.59 -3.16 -17.23
C ALA A 183 -6.17 -4.51 -17.69
N VAL A 184 -7.19 -5.01 -17.00
CA VAL A 184 -7.86 -6.26 -17.38
C VAL A 184 -9.06 -6.05 -18.33
N GLY A 185 -9.36 -4.82 -18.75
CA GLY A 185 -10.52 -4.51 -19.60
C GLY A 185 -11.84 -4.93 -18.94
N ALA A 186 -12.02 -4.54 -17.67
CA ALA A 186 -13.24 -4.82 -16.93
C ALA A 186 -14.45 -4.15 -17.59
N THR A 187 -15.59 -4.84 -17.59
CA THR A 187 -16.87 -4.30 -18.09
C THR A 187 -17.35 -3.14 -17.22
N ALA A 188 -17.16 -3.23 -15.91
CA ALA A 188 -17.44 -2.14 -14.98
C ALA A 188 -16.39 -2.12 -13.85
N ILE A 189 -16.09 -0.92 -13.37
CA ILE A 189 -15.19 -0.66 -12.24
C ILE A 189 -15.98 0.15 -11.21
N ILE A 190 -16.09 -0.38 -9.99
CA ILE A 190 -16.86 0.23 -8.91
C ILE A 190 -15.90 0.67 -7.83
N VAL A 191 -15.83 1.99 -7.60
CA VAL A 191 -14.87 2.64 -6.70
C VAL A 191 -15.58 3.56 -5.70
N PRO A 192 -15.03 3.80 -4.51
CA PRO A 192 -15.68 4.60 -3.48
C PRO A 192 -15.86 6.08 -3.84
N GLU A 193 -15.03 6.61 -4.73
CA GLU A 193 -15.06 8.02 -5.14
C GLU A 193 -16.22 8.35 -6.08
N ILE A 194 -16.84 7.33 -6.69
CA ILE A 194 -17.96 7.49 -7.64
C ILE A 194 -19.23 6.86 -7.05
N SER A 195 -20.32 7.60 -7.10
CA SER A 195 -21.62 7.09 -6.65
C SER A 195 -21.99 5.82 -7.41
N PHE A 196 -22.17 4.73 -6.69
CA PHE A 196 -22.54 3.44 -7.27
C PHE A 196 -24.01 3.42 -7.72
N ASP A 197 -24.22 3.05 -8.98
CA ASP A 197 -25.52 2.81 -9.55
C ASP A 197 -25.58 1.41 -10.18
N LEU A 198 -26.33 0.52 -9.55
CA LEU A 198 -26.51 -0.86 -10.00
C LEU A 198 -27.17 -0.94 -11.38
N GLN A 199 -28.12 -0.04 -11.68
CA GLN A 199 -28.81 -0.05 -12.96
C GLN A 199 -27.87 0.23 -14.11
N ASN A 200 -26.95 1.18 -13.95
CA ASN A 200 -25.92 1.47 -14.95
C ASN A 200 -25.03 0.25 -15.25
N VAL A 201 -24.69 -0.54 -14.23
CA VAL A 201 -23.89 -1.76 -14.42
C VAL A 201 -24.69 -2.83 -15.18
N ILE A 202 -25.97 -3.01 -14.83
CA ILE A 202 -26.89 -3.94 -15.52
C ILE A 202 -27.04 -3.54 -16.98
N ASP A 203 -27.34 -2.28 -17.27
CA ASP A 203 -27.55 -1.77 -18.63
C ASP A 203 -26.29 -1.97 -19.48
N LYS A 204 -25.11 -1.72 -18.94
CA LYS A 204 -23.84 -1.92 -19.62
C LYS A 204 -23.56 -3.40 -19.95
N ILE A 205 -23.87 -4.32 -19.03
CA ILE A 205 -23.76 -5.77 -19.28
C ILE A 205 -24.70 -6.17 -20.42
N LEU A 206 -25.96 -5.77 -20.37
CA LEU A 206 -26.96 -6.13 -21.38
C LEU A 206 -26.68 -5.52 -22.75
N GLU A 207 -26.17 -4.29 -22.80
CA GLU A 207 -25.73 -3.66 -24.05
C GLU A 207 -24.53 -4.39 -24.65
N THR A 208 -23.53 -4.68 -23.83
CA THR A 208 -22.33 -5.41 -24.25
C THR A 208 -22.65 -6.83 -24.70
N GLN A 209 -23.65 -7.48 -24.06
CA GLN A 209 -24.17 -8.79 -24.49
C GLN A 209 -24.84 -8.73 -25.86
N LYS A 210 -25.65 -7.69 -26.14
CA LYS A 210 -26.26 -7.48 -27.46
C LYS A 210 -25.21 -7.32 -28.57
N ASN A 211 -24.04 -6.78 -28.24
CA ASN A 211 -22.92 -6.64 -29.17
C ASN A 211 -22.10 -7.94 -29.34
N GLY A 212 -22.57 -9.07 -28.78
CA GLY A 212 -21.99 -10.40 -28.98
C GLY A 212 -20.97 -10.84 -27.92
N ARG A 213 -20.76 -10.04 -26.86
CA ARG A 213 -19.91 -10.45 -25.72
C ARG A 213 -20.71 -11.36 -24.78
N ASN A 214 -20.14 -12.47 -24.37
CA ASN A 214 -20.81 -13.49 -23.56
C ASN A 214 -20.16 -13.74 -22.18
N HIS A 215 -19.10 -13.01 -21.84
CA HIS A 215 -18.47 -13.07 -20.52
C HIS A 215 -18.12 -11.66 -20.03
N PHE A 216 -18.18 -11.44 -18.71
CA PHE A 216 -18.07 -10.12 -18.12
C PHE A 216 -17.18 -10.16 -16.89
N ILE A 217 -16.36 -9.13 -16.70
CA ILE A 217 -15.56 -8.91 -15.50
C ILE A 217 -15.98 -7.59 -14.87
N ILE A 218 -16.30 -7.63 -13.59
CA ILE A 218 -16.61 -6.45 -12.79
C ILE A 218 -15.59 -6.41 -11.66
N VAL A 219 -14.88 -5.30 -11.53
CA VAL A 219 -13.95 -5.08 -10.42
C VAL A 219 -14.59 -4.11 -9.45
N VAL A 220 -14.63 -4.49 -8.17
CA VAL A 220 -15.22 -3.68 -7.10
C VAL A 220 -14.23 -3.48 -5.96
N SER A 221 -14.10 -2.25 -5.48
CA SER A 221 -13.30 -1.93 -4.29
C SER A 221 -13.99 -2.44 -3.02
N GLU A 222 -13.21 -2.99 -2.08
CA GLU A 222 -13.73 -3.46 -0.78
C GLU A 222 -14.49 -2.35 -0.02
N GLY A 223 -15.43 -2.76 0.82
CA GLY A 223 -16.15 -1.85 1.72
C GLY A 223 -17.30 -1.05 1.08
N LEU A 224 -17.51 -1.12 -0.24
CA LEU A 224 -18.61 -0.44 -0.92
C LEU A 224 -19.93 -1.22 -0.86
N CYS A 225 -19.85 -2.50 -1.12
CA CYS A 225 -20.99 -3.42 -1.09
C CYS A 225 -20.49 -4.84 -0.82
N ASP A 226 -21.39 -5.73 -0.48
CA ASP A 226 -21.11 -7.17 -0.44
C ASP A 226 -21.02 -7.70 -1.88
N ALA A 227 -19.82 -8.09 -2.32
CA ALA A 227 -19.59 -8.61 -3.67
C ALA A 227 -20.42 -9.87 -3.97
N THR A 228 -20.72 -10.69 -2.97
CA THR A 228 -21.55 -11.88 -3.13
C THR A 228 -23.00 -11.50 -3.37
N GLN A 229 -23.50 -10.51 -2.63
CA GLN A 229 -24.85 -9.97 -2.86
C GLN A 229 -24.96 -9.26 -4.19
N LEU A 230 -23.94 -8.48 -4.58
CA LEU A 230 -23.87 -7.82 -5.90
C LEU A 230 -23.94 -8.86 -7.02
N ALA A 231 -23.17 -9.94 -6.93
CA ALA A 231 -23.20 -11.03 -7.92
C ALA A 231 -24.60 -11.66 -8.05
N LYS A 232 -25.29 -11.87 -6.92
CA LYS A 232 -26.64 -12.40 -6.93
C LYS A 232 -27.64 -11.44 -7.61
N LEU A 233 -27.60 -10.15 -7.29
CA LEU A 233 -28.45 -9.13 -7.90
C LEU A 233 -28.23 -9.01 -9.40
N LEU A 234 -26.98 -9.05 -9.85
CA LEU A 234 -26.63 -9.03 -11.27
C LEU A 234 -27.16 -10.28 -11.98
N GLN A 235 -27.01 -11.47 -11.39
CA GLN A 235 -27.56 -12.69 -11.96
C GLN A 235 -29.11 -12.64 -12.08
N GLU A 236 -29.80 -12.20 -11.05
CA GLU A 236 -31.26 -12.07 -11.06
C GLU A 236 -31.75 -11.05 -12.10
N SER A 237 -31.00 -9.97 -12.32
CA SER A 237 -31.41 -8.87 -13.23
C SER A 237 -31.02 -9.14 -14.68
N THR A 238 -29.94 -9.85 -14.96
CA THR A 238 -29.42 -10.06 -16.33
C THR A 238 -29.71 -11.47 -16.85
N GLY A 239 -30.00 -12.44 -15.99
CA GLY A 239 -30.09 -13.86 -16.34
C GLY A 239 -28.75 -14.54 -16.58
N ILE A 240 -27.63 -13.82 -16.46
CA ILE A 240 -26.28 -14.33 -16.67
C ILE A 240 -25.76 -14.92 -15.37
N GLU A 241 -25.27 -16.16 -15.40
CA GLU A 241 -24.65 -16.77 -14.21
C GLU A 241 -23.49 -15.91 -13.72
N THR A 242 -23.58 -15.43 -12.47
CA THR A 242 -22.62 -14.50 -11.90
C THR A 242 -21.98 -15.06 -10.63
N ARG A 243 -20.66 -14.97 -10.52
CA ARG A 243 -19.87 -15.45 -9.39
C ARG A 243 -19.03 -14.34 -8.79
N ALA A 244 -19.01 -14.27 -7.46
CA ALA A 244 -18.12 -13.38 -6.73
C ALA A 244 -16.81 -14.08 -6.37
N THR A 245 -15.71 -13.34 -6.45
CA THR A 245 -14.39 -13.74 -5.96
C THR A 245 -13.79 -12.61 -5.15
N ILE A 246 -13.58 -12.83 -3.86
CA ILE A 246 -12.97 -11.86 -2.95
C ILE A 246 -11.49 -12.21 -2.86
N LEU A 247 -10.61 -11.35 -3.42
CA LEU A 247 -9.17 -11.62 -3.44
C LEU A 247 -8.55 -11.48 -2.04
N GLY A 248 -8.98 -10.50 -1.26
CA GLY A 248 -8.52 -10.33 0.11
C GLY A 248 -6.98 -10.26 0.25
N HIS A 249 -6.45 -10.90 1.30
CA HIS A 249 -5.05 -10.77 1.71
C HIS A 249 -4.01 -11.35 0.75
N ILE A 250 -4.36 -12.12 -0.28
CA ILE A 250 -3.38 -12.55 -1.31
C ILE A 250 -2.74 -11.35 -2.01
N GLN A 251 -3.43 -10.22 -2.04
CA GLN A 251 -2.96 -8.95 -2.61
C GLN A 251 -1.81 -8.32 -1.81
N ARG A 252 -1.61 -8.70 -0.55
CA ARG A 252 -0.51 -8.22 0.30
C ARG A 252 0.76 -9.04 0.16
N GLY A 253 0.68 -10.21 -0.48
CA GLY A 253 1.77 -11.15 -0.60
C GLY A 253 2.53 -11.04 -1.91
N GLY A 254 3.49 -11.94 -2.07
CA GLY A 254 4.27 -12.08 -3.29
C GLY A 254 5.60 -11.34 -3.29
N ASN A 255 6.43 -11.68 -4.26
CA ASN A 255 7.73 -11.04 -4.46
C ASN A 255 7.53 -9.65 -5.06
N PRO A 256 8.15 -8.60 -4.51
CA PRO A 256 8.01 -7.26 -5.06
C PRO A 256 8.46 -7.19 -6.52
N THR A 257 7.70 -6.47 -7.34
CA THR A 257 8.04 -6.19 -8.72
C THR A 257 9.33 -5.37 -8.83
N LEU A 258 9.85 -5.23 -10.05
CA LEU A 258 10.98 -4.34 -10.32
C LEU A 258 10.70 -2.92 -9.80
N ARG A 259 9.49 -2.40 -10.08
CA ARG A 259 9.12 -1.02 -9.70
C ARG A 259 9.13 -0.84 -8.19
N ASP A 260 8.49 -1.74 -7.45
CA ASP A 260 8.47 -1.71 -5.98
C ASP A 260 9.88 -1.79 -5.38
N ARG A 261 10.75 -2.66 -5.89
CA ARG A 261 12.14 -2.77 -5.41
C ARG A 261 12.93 -1.49 -5.66
N VAL A 262 12.82 -0.90 -6.85
CA VAL A 262 13.58 0.31 -7.22
C VAL A 262 13.08 1.51 -6.43
N VAL A 263 11.76 1.73 -6.36
CA VAL A 263 11.18 2.87 -5.62
C VAL A 263 11.48 2.74 -4.13
N ALA A 264 11.28 1.56 -3.54
CA ALA A 264 11.61 1.30 -2.14
C ALA A 264 13.09 1.57 -1.84
N SER A 265 13.99 1.17 -2.74
CA SER A 265 15.43 1.41 -2.57
C SER A 265 15.78 2.90 -2.64
N LYS A 266 15.18 3.64 -3.57
CA LYS A 266 15.37 5.10 -3.69
C LYS A 266 14.82 5.84 -2.46
N MET A 267 13.61 5.51 -2.00
CA MET A 267 13.00 6.12 -0.82
C MET A 267 13.80 5.82 0.45
N GLY A 268 14.28 4.57 0.60
CA GLY A 268 15.12 4.17 1.72
C GLY A 268 16.44 4.96 1.78
N TYR A 269 17.10 5.14 0.64
CA TYR A 269 18.31 5.97 0.56
C TYR A 269 18.04 7.43 0.91
N ALA A 270 16.99 8.02 0.34
CA ALA A 270 16.62 9.42 0.59
C ALA A 270 16.29 9.67 2.08
N ALA A 271 15.59 8.75 2.73
CA ALA A 271 15.28 8.86 4.15
C ALA A 271 16.54 8.88 5.03
N VAL A 272 17.54 8.04 4.73
CA VAL A 272 18.83 8.04 5.44
C VAL A 272 19.61 9.32 5.16
N GLU A 273 19.61 9.79 3.92
CA GLU A 273 20.30 11.04 3.54
C GLU A 273 19.74 12.24 4.29
N LEU A 274 18.40 12.35 4.44
CA LEU A 274 17.74 13.39 5.23
C LEU A 274 18.21 13.35 6.69
N LEU A 275 18.14 12.19 7.35
CA LEU A 275 18.60 12.05 8.74
C LEU A 275 20.10 12.34 8.89
N ASN A 276 20.94 11.94 7.91
CA ASN A 276 22.37 12.25 7.93
C ASN A 276 22.65 13.76 7.85
N LYS A 277 21.82 14.50 7.11
CA LYS A 277 21.86 15.97 7.04
C LYS A 277 21.26 16.65 8.29
N GLY A 278 20.78 15.89 9.28
CA GLY A 278 20.08 16.41 10.46
C GLY A 278 18.64 16.86 10.21
N VAL A 279 18.08 16.49 9.05
CA VAL A 279 16.70 16.81 8.67
C VAL A 279 15.79 15.68 9.13
N GLY A 280 14.80 15.98 9.95
CA GLY A 280 13.75 15.06 10.38
C GLY A 280 12.36 15.60 10.09
N ASN A 281 11.34 14.91 10.58
CA ASN A 281 9.94 15.32 10.50
C ASN A 281 9.45 15.45 9.05
N ARG A 282 9.91 14.53 8.20
CA ARG A 282 9.57 14.50 6.78
C ARG A 282 8.89 13.19 6.39
N VAL A 283 8.15 13.22 5.30
CA VAL A 283 7.67 12.04 4.57
C VAL A 283 8.28 12.07 3.19
N VAL A 284 8.96 11.01 2.78
CA VAL A 284 9.45 10.88 1.40
C VAL A 284 8.32 10.39 0.50
N GLY A 285 8.34 10.79 -0.75
CA GLY A 285 7.37 10.37 -1.76
C GLY A 285 7.99 10.29 -3.14
N LEU A 286 7.19 9.84 -4.10
CA LEU A 286 7.50 9.85 -5.52
C LEU A 286 6.58 10.84 -6.22
N LYS A 287 7.13 11.76 -7.01
CA LYS A 287 6.39 12.67 -7.87
C LYS A 287 7.15 12.84 -9.18
N ASP A 288 6.48 12.65 -10.31
CA ASP A 288 7.09 12.73 -11.65
C ASP A 288 8.36 11.85 -11.77
N ASN A 289 8.35 10.65 -11.19
CA ASN A 289 9.49 9.72 -11.07
C ASN A 289 10.70 10.25 -10.27
N ILE A 290 10.57 11.35 -9.56
CA ILE A 290 11.59 11.96 -8.70
C ILE A 290 11.21 11.72 -7.24
N ILE A 291 12.21 11.38 -6.41
CA ILE A 291 11.98 11.33 -4.96
C ILE A 291 11.91 12.76 -4.44
N VAL A 292 10.81 13.04 -3.76
CA VAL A 292 10.51 14.30 -3.08
C VAL A 292 10.35 14.05 -1.58
N ASP A 293 10.37 15.10 -0.79
CA ASP A 293 10.01 15.03 0.62
C ASP A 293 9.14 16.23 1.02
N TYR A 294 8.23 15.99 1.96
CA TYR A 294 7.33 16.98 2.51
C TYR A 294 7.46 17.04 4.02
N ASP A 295 7.19 18.18 4.60
CA ASP A 295 6.97 18.25 6.04
C ASP A 295 5.86 17.27 6.46
N ILE A 296 6.04 16.56 7.57
CA ILE A 296 5.11 15.51 7.99
C ILE A 296 3.71 16.04 8.32
N PHE A 297 3.61 17.31 8.79
CA PHE A 297 2.32 17.95 9.05
C PHE A 297 1.64 18.35 7.75
N GLU A 298 2.39 18.86 6.78
CA GLU A 298 1.86 19.15 5.44
C GLU A 298 1.40 17.84 4.77
N ALA A 299 2.22 16.80 4.76
CA ALA A 299 1.92 15.51 4.15
C ALA A 299 0.62 14.89 4.68
N LEU A 300 0.40 14.96 5.99
CA LEU A 300 -0.80 14.43 6.66
C LEU A 300 -2.07 15.27 6.42
N ASN A 301 -1.94 16.50 5.95
CA ASN A 301 -3.06 17.39 5.63
C ASN A 301 -3.36 17.49 4.13
N MET A 302 -2.55 16.86 3.29
CA MET A 302 -2.83 16.78 1.85
C MET A 302 -4.08 15.92 1.60
N VAL A 303 -4.74 16.19 0.48
CA VAL A 303 -5.89 15.41 0.02
C VAL A 303 -5.50 14.77 -1.32
N LYS A 304 -5.75 13.48 -1.45
CA LYS A 304 -5.54 12.77 -2.70
C LYS A 304 -6.72 13.03 -3.63
N SER A 305 -6.44 13.37 -4.88
CA SER A 305 -7.45 13.49 -5.93
C SER A 305 -7.64 12.13 -6.62
N PHE A 306 -8.89 11.78 -6.89
CA PHE A 306 -9.21 10.61 -7.70
C PHE A 306 -8.88 10.88 -9.18
N ASP A 307 -8.37 9.88 -9.89
CA ASP A 307 -8.05 9.97 -11.32
C ASP A 307 -9.33 9.78 -12.17
N GLN A 308 -10.08 10.88 -12.29
CA GLN A 308 -11.33 10.93 -13.06
C GLN A 308 -11.09 10.71 -14.56
N GLU A 309 -9.93 11.08 -15.09
CA GLU A 309 -9.59 10.91 -16.49
C GLU A 309 -9.42 9.42 -16.84
N THR A 310 -8.63 8.70 -16.06
CA THR A 310 -8.46 7.25 -16.20
C THR A 310 -9.79 6.50 -16.01
N TYR A 311 -10.62 6.92 -15.04
CA TYR A 311 -11.93 6.32 -14.85
C TYR A 311 -12.86 6.52 -16.06
N SER A 312 -12.88 7.73 -16.63
CA SER A 312 -13.65 8.04 -17.82
C SER A 312 -13.16 7.24 -19.04
N LEU A 313 -11.84 7.16 -19.22
CA LEU A 313 -11.22 6.33 -20.24
C LEU A 313 -11.63 4.86 -20.11
N ALA A 314 -11.55 4.29 -18.92
CA ALA A 314 -11.93 2.89 -18.66
C ALA A 314 -13.39 2.62 -19.05
N ASN A 315 -14.30 3.55 -18.76
CA ASN A 315 -15.70 3.44 -19.16
C ASN A 315 -15.91 3.49 -20.67
N ILE A 316 -15.16 4.35 -21.39
CA ILE A 316 -15.26 4.49 -22.85
C ILE A 316 -14.79 3.21 -23.55
N ILE A 317 -13.66 2.62 -23.13
CA ILE A 317 -13.06 1.48 -23.84
C ILE A 317 -13.56 0.11 -23.36
N SER A 318 -14.48 0.05 -22.41
CA SER A 318 -15.03 -1.19 -21.86
C SER A 318 -16.24 -1.75 -22.63
N ILE A 319 -16.60 -1.11 -23.75
CA ILE A 319 -17.73 -1.47 -24.62
C ILE A 319 -17.44 -2.73 -25.44
#